data_5a4a00781298875d495191bde0548234
#
_entry.id   5a4a00781298875d495191bde0548234
#
_cell.length_a   1.000
_cell.length_b   1.000
_cell.length_c   1.000
_cell.angle_alpha   90.00
_cell.angle_beta   90.00
_cell.angle_gamma   90.00
#
_symmetry.space_group_name_H-M   'P 1'
#
loop_
_entity.id
_entity.type
_entity.pdbx_description
1 polymer ?
#
loop_
_entity_poly.entity_id
_entity_poly.type
_entity_poly.pdbx_seq_one_letter_code
_entity_poly.pdbx_strand_id
1 'polypeptide(L)'
;MNTTKRILTHICLFMLMLQVGFLTHIYAEKPPENILNNGDFDLHLQGWHHWTHESANALFQTEGKKAEPIVGKNVAYIKINKVGNALGHIQLYQQPFTLLEDVTYTYSLWAKSEKPRNVTMRIMHQGVPWNVYSGKSIGLSEEWKEFFITFEMPGDDVSSRAGIIMGLEKVDVWIDHVRLYEGEYVSDIEGAEPHAVEPSDKLTTTWATLKSF
;
A
#
# COMPACT_ATOMS: atom_id res chain seq x y z
N MET A 1 -10.39 40.01 -59.61
CA MET A 1 -10.88 38.66 -59.18
C MET A 1 -9.64 37.88 -58.71
N ASN A 2 -9.58 37.38 -57.48
CA ASN A 2 -8.70 36.34 -56.96
C ASN A 2 -7.63 36.69 -55.91
N THR A 3 -7.62 37.84 -55.29
CA THR A 3 -6.77 38.01 -54.10
C THR A 3 -7.48 37.50 -52.81
N THR A 4 -8.78 37.69 -52.68
CA THR A 4 -9.58 37.31 -51.54
C THR A 4 -9.74 35.77 -51.43
N LYS A 5 -9.83 35.04 -52.52
CA LYS A 5 -9.90 33.56 -52.55
C LYS A 5 -8.60 32.87 -52.09
N ARG A 6 -7.43 33.45 -52.39
CA ARG A 6 -6.13 32.92 -51.98
C ARG A 6 -5.90 33.07 -50.49
N ILE A 7 -6.33 34.18 -49.89
CA ILE A 7 -6.19 34.42 -48.45
C ILE A 7 -7.09 33.43 -47.63
N LEU A 8 -8.32 33.19 -48.12
CA LEU A 8 -9.24 32.24 -47.44
C LEU A 8 -8.73 30.81 -47.45
N THR A 9 -8.10 30.38 -48.55
CA THR A 9 -7.55 29.03 -48.70
C THR A 9 -6.34 28.80 -47.80
N HIS A 10 -5.50 29.82 -47.56
CA HIS A 10 -4.38 29.70 -46.63
C HIS A 10 -4.78 29.74 -45.15
N ILE A 11 -5.85 30.47 -44.82
CA ILE A 11 -6.38 30.50 -43.46
C ILE A 11 -7.04 29.16 -43.09
N CYS A 12 -7.80 28.57 -44.02
CA CYS A 12 -8.36 27.23 -43.81
C CYS A 12 -7.29 26.13 -43.69
N LEU A 13 -6.20 26.22 -44.48
CA LEU A 13 -5.11 25.25 -44.42
C LEU A 13 -4.30 25.39 -43.11
N PHE A 14 -4.14 26.62 -42.59
CA PHE A 14 -3.46 26.88 -41.32
C PHE A 14 -4.29 26.46 -40.10
N MET A 15 -5.63 26.60 -40.17
CA MET A 15 -6.51 26.07 -39.10
C MET A 15 -6.58 24.53 -39.09
N LEU A 16 -6.43 23.87 -40.23
CA LEU A 16 -6.43 22.40 -40.29
C LEU A 16 -5.10 21.81 -39.79
N MET A 17 -4.00 22.55 -39.85
CA MET A 17 -2.70 22.11 -39.30
C MET A 17 -2.58 22.26 -37.77
N LEU A 18 -3.44 23.05 -37.13
CA LEU A 18 -3.40 23.25 -35.70
C LEU A 18 -4.19 22.16 -34.91
N GLN A 19 -4.90 21.26 -35.60
CA GLN A 19 -5.63 20.16 -34.98
C GLN A 19 -4.92 18.79 -35.01
N VAL A 20 -3.70 18.72 -35.56
CA VAL A 20 -2.86 17.52 -35.57
C VAL A 20 -1.80 17.62 -34.48
N GLY A 21 -2.20 17.81 -33.26
CA GLY A 21 -1.22 17.86 -32.20
C GLY A 21 -1.86 17.74 -30.83
N PHE A 22 -1.89 16.58 -30.33
CA PHE A 22 -1.95 16.10 -28.95
C PHE A 22 -2.92 14.91 -28.80
N LEU A 23 -2.78 13.93 -29.68
CA LEU A 23 -3.04 12.57 -29.24
C LEU A 23 -1.82 12.15 -28.40
N THR A 24 -1.71 12.69 -27.19
CA THR A 24 -0.91 12.04 -26.17
C THR A 24 -1.53 10.66 -25.99
N HIS A 25 -0.89 9.65 -26.52
CA HIS A 25 -1.15 8.29 -26.10
C HIS A 25 -0.81 8.27 -24.63
N ILE A 26 -1.83 8.35 -23.79
CA ILE A 26 -1.73 7.97 -22.37
C ILE A 26 -1.54 6.46 -22.43
N TYR A 27 -0.30 6.02 -22.59
CA TYR A 27 0.03 4.65 -22.25
C TYR A 27 -0.24 4.57 -20.77
N ALA A 28 -1.25 3.78 -20.38
CA ALA A 28 -1.40 3.39 -19.00
C ALA A 28 -0.07 2.75 -18.60
N GLU A 29 0.68 3.40 -17.72
CA GLU A 29 1.94 2.88 -17.23
C GLU A 29 1.65 1.54 -16.58
N LYS A 30 2.44 0.51 -16.94
CA LYS A 30 2.27 -0.82 -16.36
C LYS A 30 2.38 -0.69 -14.84
N PRO A 31 1.46 -1.26 -14.06
CA PRO A 31 1.58 -1.26 -12.61
C PRO A 31 2.96 -1.77 -12.20
N PRO A 32 3.60 -1.17 -11.18
CA PRO A 32 4.91 -1.62 -10.72
C PRO A 32 4.86 -3.07 -10.26
N GLU A 33 5.96 -3.78 -10.44
CA GLU A 33 6.08 -5.19 -10.07
C GLU A 33 6.01 -5.35 -8.54
N ASN A 34 5.13 -6.22 -8.07
CA ASN A 34 4.98 -6.51 -6.65
C ASN A 34 6.14 -7.40 -6.18
N ILE A 35 6.93 -6.93 -5.24
CA ILE A 35 8.02 -7.68 -4.59
C ILE A 35 7.46 -8.85 -3.76
N LEU A 36 6.26 -8.68 -3.19
CA LEU A 36 5.59 -9.72 -2.42
C LEU A 36 4.91 -10.73 -3.34
N ASN A 37 4.98 -12.00 -2.98
CA ASN A 37 4.31 -13.07 -3.70
C ASN A 37 2.91 -13.31 -3.13
N ASN A 38 1.95 -13.69 -4.00
CA ASN A 38 0.61 -14.08 -3.58
C ASN A 38 -0.05 -13.03 -2.68
N GLY A 39 0.06 -11.74 -3.06
CA GLY A 39 -0.56 -10.64 -2.33
C GLY A 39 -2.09 -10.65 -2.37
N ASP A 40 -2.67 -11.33 -3.36
CA ASP A 40 -4.12 -11.53 -3.56
C ASP A 40 -4.64 -12.81 -2.89
N PHE A 41 -3.79 -13.54 -2.18
CA PHE A 41 -4.10 -14.77 -1.45
C PHE A 41 -4.79 -15.88 -2.28
N ASP A 42 -4.70 -15.85 -3.61
CA ASP A 42 -5.30 -16.87 -4.49
C ASP A 42 -4.69 -18.26 -4.30
N LEU A 43 -3.45 -18.32 -3.83
CA LEU A 43 -2.78 -19.53 -3.38
C LEU A 43 -2.88 -19.73 -1.86
N HIS A 44 -3.98 -19.29 -1.27
CA HIS A 44 -4.19 -19.26 0.19
C HIS A 44 -3.07 -18.48 0.90
N LEU A 45 -2.54 -18.99 2.00
CA LEU A 45 -1.43 -18.34 2.73
C LEU A 45 -0.05 -18.78 2.25
N GLN A 46 0.07 -19.37 1.06
CA GLN A 46 1.37 -19.76 0.52
C GLN A 46 2.30 -18.55 0.37
N GLY A 47 3.52 -18.64 0.88
CA GLY A 47 4.48 -17.54 0.92
C GLY A 47 4.32 -16.57 2.08
N TRP A 48 3.22 -16.66 2.82
CA TRP A 48 2.96 -15.86 4.00
C TRP A 48 3.31 -16.62 5.28
N HIS A 49 3.92 -15.90 6.21
CA HIS A 49 4.22 -16.36 7.56
C HIS A 49 3.25 -15.71 8.54
N HIS A 50 2.98 -16.41 9.63
CA HIS A 50 2.25 -15.85 10.75
C HIS A 50 2.91 -16.23 12.06
N TRP A 51 2.71 -15.40 13.07
CA TRP A 51 3.21 -15.67 14.40
C TRP A 51 2.23 -15.18 15.45
N THR A 52 2.07 -16.00 16.49
CA THR A 52 1.24 -15.68 17.65
C THR A 52 2.03 -15.99 18.90
N HIS A 53 2.16 -15.01 19.79
CA HIS A 53 2.79 -15.17 21.09
C HIS A 53 1.94 -16.11 21.98
N GLU A 54 2.56 -16.82 22.91
CA GLU A 54 1.90 -17.75 23.85
C GLU A 54 0.75 -17.13 24.69
N SER A 55 0.85 -15.81 24.96
CA SER A 55 -0.21 -15.07 25.66
C SER A 55 -1.44 -14.79 24.81
N ALA A 56 -1.35 -14.94 23.47
CA ALA A 56 -2.41 -14.66 22.51
C ALA A 56 -2.93 -15.95 21.86
N ASN A 57 -4.01 -15.86 21.10
CA ASN A 57 -4.48 -16.94 20.23
C ASN A 57 -5.19 -16.37 19.01
N ALA A 58 -4.74 -16.75 17.83
CA ALA A 58 -5.35 -16.38 16.56
C ALA A 58 -5.33 -17.56 15.59
N LEU A 59 -6.32 -17.61 14.71
CA LEU A 59 -6.40 -18.53 13.58
C LEU A 59 -6.16 -17.73 12.30
N PHE A 60 -5.23 -18.18 11.47
CA PHE A 60 -4.93 -17.62 10.16
C PHE A 60 -5.44 -18.58 9.09
N GLN A 61 -6.26 -18.08 8.20
CA GLN A 61 -6.85 -18.85 7.11
C GLN A 61 -7.19 -17.91 5.95
N THR A 62 -7.79 -18.44 4.89
CA THR A 62 -8.37 -17.62 3.82
C THR A 62 -9.88 -17.78 3.78
N GLU A 63 -10.56 -16.72 3.37
CA GLU A 63 -11.97 -16.73 3.02
C GLU A 63 -12.16 -16.33 1.54
N GLY A 64 -13.15 -16.96 0.90
CA GLY A 64 -13.46 -16.69 -0.51
C GLY A 64 -14.59 -15.67 -0.67
N LYS A 65 -15.47 -15.92 -1.64
CA LYS A 65 -16.53 -15.00 -2.09
C LYS A 65 -17.35 -14.30 -0.99
N LYS A 66 -17.56 -14.94 0.16
CA LYS A 66 -18.30 -14.36 1.28
C LYS A 66 -17.62 -13.11 1.86
N ALA A 67 -16.30 -13.07 1.80
CA ALA A 67 -15.51 -11.93 2.25
C ALA A 67 -15.44 -10.78 1.23
N GLU A 68 -15.96 -11.00 0.01
CA GLU A 68 -15.96 -10.02 -1.10
C GLU A 68 -14.53 -9.56 -1.45
N PRO A 69 -13.68 -10.47 -1.98
CA PRO A 69 -12.30 -10.13 -2.35
C PRO A 69 -12.24 -8.91 -3.28
N ILE A 70 -11.25 -8.05 -3.07
CA ILE A 70 -10.95 -6.90 -3.92
C ILE A 70 -10.34 -7.37 -5.23
N VAL A 71 -9.40 -8.34 -5.14
CA VAL A 71 -8.76 -8.97 -6.29
C VAL A 71 -8.77 -10.48 -6.10
N GLY A 72 -8.83 -11.23 -7.21
CA GLY A 72 -8.76 -12.68 -7.16
C GLY A 72 -9.98 -13.36 -6.54
N LYS A 73 -9.76 -14.40 -5.74
CA LYS A 73 -10.82 -15.29 -5.23
C LYS A 73 -10.86 -15.40 -3.71
N ASN A 74 -9.76 -15.08 -3.04
CA ASN A 74 -9.58 -15.27 -1.61
C ASN A 74 -9.01 -14.02 -0.97
N VAL A 75 -9.21 -13.92 0.34
CA VAL A 75 -8.59 -12.90 1.21
C VAL A 75 -7.95 -13.61 2.39
N ALA A 76 -6.92 -13.02 2.99
CA ALA A 76 -6.45 -13.48 4.29
C ALA A 76 -7.48 -13.10 5.36
N TYR A 77 -7.85 -14.07 6.21
CA TYR A 77 -8.74 -13.88 7.34
C TYR A 77 -8.04 -14.28 8.64
N ILE A 78 -7.99 -13.36 9.57
CA ILE A 78 -7.35 -13.54 10.86
C ILE A 78 -8.42 -13.46 11.96
N LYS A 79 -8.77 -14.63 12.51
CA LYS A 79 -9.70 -14.73 13.64
C LYS A 79 -8.95 -14.59 14.95
N ILE A 80 -9.26 -13.58 15.75
CA ILE A 80 -8.57 -13.29 17.00
C ILE A 80 -9.39 -13.82 18.17
N ASN A 81 -9.00 -15.00 18.69
CA ASN A 81 -9.68 -15.65 19.80
C ASN A 81 -9.27 -15.05 21.15
N LYS A 82 -7.98 -14.65 21.30
CA LYS A 82 -7.41 -14.06 22.51
C LYS A 82 -6.33 -13.05 22.15
N VAL A 83 -6.38 -11.86 22.72
CA VAL A 83 -5.37 -10.82 22.57
C VAL A 83 -4.09 -11.14 23.33
N GLY A 84 -2.98 -10.54 22.90
CA GLY A 84 -1.72 -10.54 23.65
C GLY A 84 -1.55 -9.27 24.48
N ASN A 85 -0.33 -9.06 24.96
CA ASN A 85 0.04 -7.90 25.79
C ASN A 85 0.75 -6.82 24.97
N ALA A 86 1.03 -7.07 23.69
CA ALA A 86 1.68 -6.14 22.77
C ALA A 86 1.12 -6.27 21.35
N LEU A 87 1.20 -5.20 20.57
CA LEU A 87 0.76 -5.17 19.16
C LEU A 87 1.35 -6.32 18.35
N GLY A 88 2.65 -6.58 18.52
CA GLY A 88 3.37 -7.62 17.80
C GLY A 88 3.04 -9.05 18.22
N HIS A 89 2.13 -9.30 19.16
CA HIS A 89 1.80 -10.66 19.62
C HIS A 89 0.92 -11.45 18.65
N ILE A 90 0.36 -10.82 17.64
CA ILE A 90 -0.30 -11.46 16.49
C ILE A 90 0.17 -10.76 15.23
N GLN A 91 0.74 -11.51 14.28
CA GLN A 91 1.37 -10.97 13.08
C GLN A 91 1.08 -11.83 11.86
N LEU A 92 0.83 -11.18 10.72
CA LEU A 92 0.87 -11.77 9.38
C LEU A 92 1.93 -11.02 8.59
N TYR A 93 2.87 -11.73 7.92
CA TYR A 93 4.00 -11.09 7.24
C TYR A 93 4.59 -11.95 6.15
N GLN A 94 5.35 -11.34 5.25
CA GLN A 94 6.16 -12.01 4.26
C GLN A 94 7.63 -11.62 4.42
N GLN A 95 8.53 -12.59 4.21
CA GLN A 95 10.00 -12.48 4.33
C GLN A 95 10.68 -13.70 3.69
N PRO A 96 12.02 -13.71 3.45
CA PRO A 96 12.84 -12.51 3.31
C PRO A 96 12.73 -11.93 1.91
N PHE A 97 13.01 -10.65 1.77
CA PHE A 97 13.26 -9.99 0.48
C PHE A 97 14.31 -8.89 0.66
N THR A 98 14.85 -8.40 -0.47
CA THR A 98 15.87 -7.36 -0.47
C THR A 98 15.25 -6.00 -0.73
N LEU A 99 15.62 -5.00 0.07
CA LEU A 99 15.39 -3.59 -0.19
C LEU A 99 16.74 -2.86 -0.26
N LEU A 100 16.86 -1.89 -1.17
CA LEU A 100 18.10 -1.20 -1.47
C LEU A 100 18.11 0.22 -0.88
N GLU A 101 19.27 0.69 -0.44
CA GLU A 101 19.51 2.05 0.05
C GLU A 101 19.07 3.11 -0.97
N ASP A 102 18.57 4.24 -0.49
CA ASP A 102 18.11 5.41 -1.26
C ASP A 102 16.99 5.10 -2.28
N VAL A 103 16.41 3.91 -2.24
CA VAL A 103 15.25 3.56 -3.08
C VAL A 103 13.97 3.86 -2.33
N THR A 104 13.06 4.56 -3.01
CA THR A 104 11.70 4.78 -2.51
C THR A 104 10.85 3.55 -2.78
N TYR A 105 10.13 3.08 -1.77
CA TYR A 105 9.19 1.97 -1.85
C TYR A 105 7.82 2.37 -1.36
N THR A 106 6.78 1.76 -1.94
CA THR A 106 5.41 1.84 -1.44
C THR A 106 4.94 0.48 -0.98
N TYR A 107 4.43 0.41 0.26
CA TYR A 107 3.74 -0.74 0.82
C TYR A 107 2.27 -0.43 0.95
N SER A 108 1.40 -1.14 0.23
CA SER A 108 -0.06 -0.95 0.25
C SER A 108 -0.78 -2.26 0.54
N LEU A 109 -2.01 -2.14 1.05
CA LEU A 109 -2.91 -3.25 1.28
C LEU A 109 -4.36 -2.78 1.38
N TRP A 110 -5.28 -3.64 1.02
CA TRP A 110 -6.69 -3.49 1.36
C TRP A 110 -6.98 -4.22 2.66
N ALA A 111 -7.74 -3.60 3.55
CA ALA A 111 -8.12 -4.22 4.81
C ALA A 111 -9.49 -3.76 5.30
N LYS A 112 -10.17 -4.67 6.00
CA LYS A 112 -11.37 -4.40 6.81
C LYS A 112 -11.35 -5.20 8.11
N SER A 113 -12.25 -4.90 9.01
CA SER A 113 -12.39 -5.61 10.29
C SER A 113 -13.87 -5.81 10.66
N GLU A 114 -14.12 -6.73 11.56
CA GLU A 114 -15.49 -7.02 12.06
C GLU A 114 -16.14 -5.80 12.73
N LYS A 115 -15.32 -4.94 13.33
CA LYS A 115 -15.70 -3.68 14.01
C LYS A 115 -14.52 -2.71 13.92
N PRO A 116 -14.72 -1.41 14.12
CA PRO A 116 -13.63 -0.45 14.14
C PRO A 116 -12.50 -0.90 15.10
N ARG A 117 -11.26 -0.90 14.59
CA ARG A 117 -10.05 -1.25 15.35
C ARG A 117 -8.81 -0.66 14.70
N ASN A 118 -7.69 -0.68 15.45
CA ASN A 118 -6.39 -0.31 14.90
C ASN A 118 -5.51 -1.55 14.66
N VAL A 119 -4.73 -1.49 13.59
CA VAL A 119 -3.63 -2.42 13.29
C VAL A 119 -2.41 -1.59 12.87
N THR A 120 -1.23 -2.20 12.81
CA THR A 120 -0.04 -1.48 12.35
C THR A 120 0.57 -2.18 11.14
N MET A 121 0.67 -1.46 10.03
CA MET A 121 1.52 -1.82 8.88
C MET A 121 2.97 -1.61 9.26
N ARG A 122 3.89 -2.48 8.80
CA ARG A 122 5.30 -2.36 9.17
C ARG A 122 6.23 -3.00 8.15
N ILE A 123 7.31 -2.27 7.83
CA ILE A 123 8.50 -2.76 7.10
C ILE A 123 9.67 -2.74 8.07
N MET A 124 10.42 -3.85 8.15
CA MET A 124 11.50 -3.96 9.13
C MET A 124 12.52 -5.01 8.73
N HIS A 125 13.69 -4.98 9.38
CA HIS A 125 14.66 -6.06 9.36
C HIS A 125 14.12 -7.30 10.09
N GLN A 126 14.34 -8.47 9.50
CA GLN A 126 14.00 -9.74 10.11
C GLN A 126 15.20 -10.29 10.88
N GLY A 127 15.24 -10.06 12.15
CA GLY A 127 16.30 -10.49 13.05
C GLY A 127 16.76 -9.37 13.98
N VAL A 128 17.61 -9.72 14.93
CA VAL A 128 18.20 -8.74 15.86
C VAL A 128 19.07 -7.76 15.06
N PRO A 129 18.92 -6.43 15.22
CA PRO A 129 18.20 -5.72 16.29
C PRO A 129 16.73 -5.37 16.00
N TRP A 130 16.06 -5.96 15.00
CA TRP A 130 14.65 -5.73 14.63
C TRP A 130 14.33 -4.28 14.23
N ASN A 131 15.26 -3.66 13.49
CA ASN A 131 15.10 -2.28 13.02
C ASN A 131 13.82 -2.13 12.21
N VAL A 132 13.02 -1.13 12.56
CA VAL A 132 11.81 -0.76 11.79
C VAL A 132 12.20 0.37 10.83
N TYR A 133 12.03 0.15 9.53
CA TYR A 133 12.29 1.14 8.47
C TYR A 133 11.11 2.06 8.27
N SER A 134 9.91 1.48 8.27
CA SER A 134 8.67 2.24 8.20
C SER A 134 7.55 1.50 8.91
N GLY A 135 6.64 2.25 9.53
CA GLY A 135 5.49 1.64 10.19
C GLY A 135 4.45 2.65 10.62
N LYS A 136 3.19 2.25 10.51
CA LYS A 136 2.09 3.11 10.87
C LYS A 136 0.85 2.37 11.35
N SER A 137 0.22 2.94 12.37
CA SER A 137 -1.11 2.51 12.80
C SER A 137 -2.17 3.00 11.81
N ILE A 138 -3.04 2.09 11.39
CA ILE A 138 -4.19 2.36 10.53
C ILE A 138 -5.48 1.96 11.23
N GLY A 139 -6.52 2.77 11.07
CA GLY A 139 -7.86 2.50 11.60
C GLY A 139 -8.68 1.72 10.59
N LEU A 140 -9.02 0.47 10.91
CA LEU A 140 -9.91 -0.37 10.11
C LEU A 140 -11.37 -0.13 10.48
N SER A 141 -12.25 -0.38 9.53
CA SER A 141 -13.71 -0.40 9.68
C SER A 141 -14.30 -1.67 9.06
N GLU A 142 -15.62 -1.81 9.09
CA GLU A 142 -16.33 -2.93 8.45
C GLU A 142 -16.27 -2.88 6.91
N GLU A 143 -15.90 -1.74 6.34
CA GLU A 143 -15.75 -1.52 4.90
C GLU A 143 -14.32 -1.74 4.45
N TRP A 144 -14.13 -2.32 3.26
CA TRP A 144 -12.84 -2.40 2.61
C TRP A 144 -12.28 -1.01 2.33
N LYS A 145 -11.02 -0.78 2.72
CA LYS A 145 -10.26 0.43 2.40
C LYS A 145 -8.84 0.08 2.04
N GLU A 146 -8.26 0.81 1.10
CA GLU A 146 -6.84 0.73 0.80
C GLU A 146 -6.06 1.68 1.72
N PHE A 147 -4.95 1.17 2.24
CA PHE A 147 -3.99 1.92 3.04
C PHE A 147 -2.61 1.75 2.41
N PHE A 148 -1.82 2.81 2.41
CA PHE A 148 -0.44 2.73 1.95
C PHE A 148 0.49 3.62 2.76
N ILE A 149 1.77 3.25 2.73
CA ILE A 149 2.91 4.05 3.23
C ILE A 149 3.98 4.06 2.16
N THR A 150 4.51 5.24 1.85
CA THR A 150 5.68 5.40 0.99
C THR A 150 6.86 5.81 1.88
N PHE A 151 8.03 5.21 1.65
CA PHE A 151 9.22 5.42 2.47
C PHE A 151 10.47 5.23 1.63
N GLU A 152 11.56 5.89 2.02
CA GLU A 152 12.89 5.70 1.47
C GLU A 152 13.71 4.79 2.39
N MET A 153 14.44 3.84 1.82
CA MET A 153 15.25 2.91 2.60
C MET A 153 16.55 3.59 3.07
N PRO A 154 16.85 3.53 4.37
CA PRO A 154 18.04 4.15 4.94
C PRO A 154 19.34 3.35 4.75
N GLY A 155 19.27 2.19 4.11
CA GLY A 155 20.39 1.28 3.88
C GLY A 155 19.92 -0.03 3.25
N ASP A 156 20.83 -0.75 2.61
CA ASP A 156 20.54 -2.08 2.04
C ASP A 156 20.12 -3.08 3.13
N ASP A 157 19.08 -3.87 2.85
CA ASP A 157 18.69 -4.99 3.70
C ASP A 157 18.23 -6.19 2.87
N VAL A 158 18.98 -7.29 2.94
CA VAL A 158 18.67 -8.56 2.27
C VAL A 158 17.73 -9.46 3.08
N SER A 159 17.34 -9.03 4.26
CA SER A 159 16.50 -9.77 5.20
C SER A 159 15.32 -8.93 5.66
N SER A 160 14.77 -8.15 4.74
CA SER A 160 13.60 -7.33 5.00
C SER A 160 12.32 -8.15 5.13
N ARG A 161 11.37 -7.60 5.85
CA ARG A 161 10.05 -8.18 6.04
C ARG A 161 8.98 -7.10 6.02
N ALA A 162 7.85 -7.40 5.36
CA ALA A 162 6.63 -6.59 5.34
C ALA A 162 5.50 -7.31 6.06
N GLY A 163 4.71 -6.62 6.86
CA GLY A 163 3.60 -7.26 7.54
C GLY A 163 2.69 -6.33 8.31
N ILE A 164 1.73 -6.96 8.98
CA ILE A 164 0.73 -6.31 9.83
C ILE A 164 0.77 -6.94 11.20
N ILE A 165 0.73 -6.09 12.22
CA ILE A 165 0.66 -6.49 13.63
C ILE A 165 -0.65 -6.03 14.25
N MET A 166 -1.31 -6.92 15.03
CA MET A 166 -2.70 -6.73 15.43
C MET A 166 -3.07 -7.34 16.81
N GLY A 167 -2.12 -7.46 17.72
CA GLY A 167 -2.24 -8.28 18.94
C GLY A 167 -3.06 -7.69 20.10
N LEU A 168 -3.58 -6.45 20.02
CA LEU A 168 -4.18 -5.78 21.18
C LEU A 168 -5.71 -5.74 21.21
N GLU A 169 -6.37 -6.05 20.10
CA GLU A 169 -7.84 -5.99 20.04
C GLU A 169 -8.43 -7.31 19.57
N LYS A 170 -9.49 -7.77 20.26
CA LYS A 170 -10.22 -9.00 19.92
C LYS A 170 -11.31 -8.69 18.90
N VAL A 171 -10.88 -8.37 17.69
CA VAL A 171 -11.70 -8.06 16.52
C VAL A 171 -11.05 -8.71 15.32
N ASP A 172 -11.81 -9.43 14.53
CA ASP A 172 -11.32 -10.16 13.36
C ASP A 172 -10.93 -9.19 12.23
N VAL A 173 -9.96 -9.62 11.40
CA VAL A 173 -9.37 -8.81 10.33
C VAL A 173 -9.37 -9.58 9.02
N TRP A 174 -9.71 -8.90 7.93
CA TRP A 174 -9.54 -9.35 6.55
C TRP A 174 -8.54 -8.46 5.84
N ILE A 175 -7.67 -9.07 5.05
CA ILE A 175 -6.61 -8.40 4.30
C ILE A 175 -6.60 -8.95 2.89
N ASP A 176 -6.45 -8.08 1.91
CA ASP A 176 -6.37 -8.42 0.50
C ASP A 176 -5.44 -7.49 -0.26
N HIS A 177 -5.07 -7.87 -1.47
CA HIS A 177 -4.31 -7.08 -2.43
C HIS A 177 -3.11 -6.36 -1.80
N VAL A 178 -2.22 -7.15 -1.19
CA VAL A 178 -1.02 -6.64 -0.51
C VAL A 178 0.10 -6.46 -1.52
N ARG A 179 0.65 -5.24 -1.60
CA ARG A 179 1.72 -4.89 -2.53
C ARG A 179 2.88 -4.19 -1.82
N LEU A 180 4.08 -4.52 -2.25
CA LEU A 180 5.31 -3.78 -1.97
C LEU A 180 6.04 -3.62 -3.29
N TYR A 181 6.38 -2.40 -3.67
CA TYR A 181 7.00 -2.11 -4.96
C TYR A 181 7.86 -0.85 -4.89
N GLU A 182 8.77 -0.69 -5.85
CA GLU A 182 9.58 0.52 -6.00
C GLU A 182 8.74 1.67 -6.55
N GLY A 183 8.97 2.87 -6.00
CA GLY A 183 8.35 4.12 -6.42
C GLY A 183 7.24 4.61 -5.50
N GLU A 184 6.65 5.73 -5.92
CA GLU A 184 5.53 6.38 -5.26
C GLU A 184 4.24 5.55 -5.42
N TYR A 185 3.24 5.87 -4.60
CA TYR A 185 1.96 5.17 -4.65
C TYR A 185 1.29 5.29 -6.02
N VAL A 186 0.90 4.14 -6.57
CA VAL A 186 0.10 4.02 -7.79
C VAL A 186 -1.12 3.14 -7.50
N SER A 187 -2.33 3.70 -7.68
CA SER A 187 -3.56 2.92 -7.63
C SER A 187 -3.65 2.01 -8.87
N ASP A 188 -3.94 0.75 -8.66
CA ASP A 188 -4.20 -0.24 -9.72
C ASP A 188 -5.63 -0.80 -9.69
N ILE A 189 -6.46 -0.30 -8.76
CA ILE A 189 -7.89 -0.58 -8.67
C ILE A 189 -8.66 0.66 -9.11
N GLU A 190 -9.42 0.56 -10.19
CA GLU A 190 -10.21 1.67 -10.73
C GLU A 190 -11.25 2.16 -9.71
N GLY A 191 -11.27 3.47 -9.46
CA GLY A 191 -12.20 4.11 -8.53
C GLY A 191 -11.84 3.95 -7.05
N ALA A 192 -10.68 3.38 -6.73
CA ALA A 192 -10.20 3.34 -5.35
C ALA A 192 -9.87 4.75 -4.83
N GLU A 193 -10.31 5.05 -3.62
CA GLU A 193 -9.87 6.23 -2.88
C GLU A 193 -8.91 5.78 -1.76
N PRO A 194 -7.59 5.73 -2.04
CA PRO A 194 -6.63 5.24 -1.08
C PRO A 194 -6.39 6.22 0.06
N HIS A 195 -6.19 5.68 1.25
CA HIS A 195 -5.82 6.46 2.42
C HIS A 195 -4.30 6.49 2.57
N ALA A 196 -3.68 7.62 2.20
CA ALA A 196 -2.30 7.90 2.56
C ALA A 196 -2.15 7.88 4.08
N VAL A 197 -1.20 7.11 4.54
CA VAL A 197 -0.90 7.04 5.97
C VAL A 197 0.41 7.80 6.19
N GLU A 198 0.32 9.06 6.65
CA GLU A 198 1.51 9.88 6.91
C GLU A 198 2.41 9.24 7.98
N PRO A 199 3.73 9.17 7.77
CA PRO A 199 4.67 8.69 8.77
C PRO A 199 4.57 9.52 10.05
N SER A 200 4.57 8.87 11.22
CA SER A 200 4.36 9.52 12.52
C SER A 200 5.51 10.42 13.00
N ASP A 201 6.61 10.54 12.25
CA ASP A 201 7.86 11.19 12.67
C ASP A 201 8.29 12.41 11.86
N LYS A 202 7.41 13.06 11.12
CA LYS A 202 7.66 14.47 10.81
C LYS A 202 7.33 15.30 12.04
N LEU A 203 8.30 15.42 12.96
CA LEU A 203 8.37 16.58 13.85
C LEU A 203 8.33 17.81 12.94
N THR A 204 7.18 18.44 12.83
CA THR A 204 7.04 19.79 12.29
C THR A 204 7.80 20.71 13.22
N THR A 205 9.11 20.82 13.02
CA THR A 205 9.91 21.91 13.55
C THR A 205 9.40 23.17 12.85
N THR A 206 8.44 23.81 13.46
CA THR A 206 7.95 25.12 13.04
C THR A 206 9.08 26.12 13.32
N TRP A 207 10.00 26.26 12.38
CA TRP A 207 11.05 27.29 12.40
C TRP A 207 10.49 28.72 12.28
N ALA A 208 9.17 28.87 12.25
CA ALA A 208 8.51 30.17 12.11
C ALA A 208 8.40 30.98 13.41
N THR A 209 8.70 30.41 14.59
CA THR A 209 8.45 31.10 15.88
C THR A 209 9.72 31.61 16.59
N LEU A 210 10.89 31.54 15.95
CA LEU A 210 12.16 31.99 16.57
C LEU A 210 12.75 33.26 15.93
N LYS A 211 11.97 34.08 15.25
CA LYS A 211 12.40 35.39 14.75
C LYS A 211 11.50 36.52 15.22
N SER A 212 11.29 36.62 16.54
CA SER A 212 10.75 37.84 17.13
C SER A 212 11.21 37.90 18.59
N PHE A 213 12.47 38.25 18.79
CA PHE A 213 12.99 39.01 19.92
C PHE A 213 14.31 39.66 19.51
#